data_e1575556b9794230d31f9076ff7c5423
#
_entry.id   e1575556b9794230d31f9076ff7c5423
#
_cell.length_a   1.000
_cell.length_b   1.000
_cell.length_c   1.000
_cell.angle_alpha   90.00
_cell.angle_beta   90.00
_cell.angle_gamma   90.00
#
_symmetry.space_group_name_H-M   'P 1'
#
loop_
_entity.id
_entity.type
_entity.pdbx_description
1 polymer ?
#
loop_
_entity_poly.entity_id
_entity_poly.type
_entity_poly.pdbx_seq_one_letter_code
_entity_poly.pdbx_strand_id
1 'polypeptide(L)'
;MDFTLSSEQQAVAEVATAVLQTAASAEALAAMDRSSPVWDTTLWKRLADEGVLSLPLPSSLGGDELGIAEVGVLLDQVGRAAAQVPVLETLGFGVLPLLALGGDAQRFLAGVPGGDILTAALDEPGAPLPAQPATTAAADGDGYVVTGRKVAVRYAEQAAYVLVPTTAGVAVVAPDAPGVTLTRTFTASLAPECTMALDGVRIDSGALLTGGAVDVLHRLALAALSSQAAGLGTGMTNLTAQHVSTREQFGKPIAAFQAVSQQVADSYVTARTLELAATSACWRLAEGLDAEEDTDVAAYWLAERLPVAMQQCSHMHGGLGADVTYAAHLYYEQTKDLVRLVGGPSSRLTILGALSARDLGVEAACSSI
;
A
#
# COMPACT_ATOMS: atom_id res chain seq x y z
N MET A 1 -15.57 19.23 -8.74
CA MET A 1 -14.74 18.54 -7.74
C MET A 1 -13.39 19.26 -7.73
N ASP A 2 -12.95 19.75 -6.59
CA ASP A 2 -11.65 20.43 -6.45
C ASP A 2 -10.72 19.48 -5.67
N PHE A 3 -9.60 19.09 -6.28
CA PHE A 3 -8.58 18.24 -5.69
C PHE A 3 -7.36 19.04 -5.21
N THR A 4 -7.52 20.32 -4.97
CA THR A 4 -6.50 21.12 -4.27
C THR A 4 -6.40 20.64 -2.82
N LEU A 5 -5.19 20.42 -2.34
CA LEU A 5 -4.97 19.98 -0.95
C LEU A 5 -5.53 20.98 0.05
N SER A 6 -6.24 20.51 1.07
CA SER A 6 -6.68 21.29 2.22
C SER A 6 -5.48 21.79 3.03
N SER A 7 -5.71 22.69 3.99
CA SER A 7 -4.64 23.15 4.91
C SER A 7 -4.05 22.01 5.73
N GLU A 8 -4.89 21.06 6.18
CA GLU A 8 -4.48 19.87 6.92
C GLU A 8 -3.64 18.95 6.03
N GLN A 9 -4.08 18.69 4.81
CA GLN A 9 -3.35 17.86 3.84
C GLN A 9 -2.01 18.47 3.46
N GLN A 10 -1.94 19.80 3.32
CA GLN A 10 -0.68 20.51 3.08
C GLN A 10 0.28 20.35 4.25
N ALA A 11 -0.19 20.50 5.49
CA ALA A 11 0.62 20.31 6.69
C ALA A 11 1.15 18.86 6.79
N VAL A 12 0.32 17.85 6.49
CA VAL A 12 0.74 16.44 6.42
C VAL A 12 1.83 16.25 5.37
N ALA A 13 1.68 16.82 4.16
CA ALA A 13 2.67 16.71 3.10
C ALA A 13 4.01 17.35 3.49
N GLU A 14 3.98 18.53 4.15
CA GLU A 14 5.18 19.24 4.60
C GLU A 14 5.93 18.44 5.67
N VAL A 15 5.25 17.96 6.71
CA VAL A 15 5.84 17.14 7.77
C VAL A 15 6.41 15.84 7.19
N ALA A 16 5.64 15.14 6.38
CA ALA A 16 6.09 13.90 5.74
C ALA A 16 7.34 14.13 4.87
N THR A 17 7.35 15.18 4.03
CA THR A 17 8.50 15.53 3.19
C THR A 17 9.76 15.78 4.04
N ALA A 18 9.64 16.53 5.15
CA ALA A 18 10.75 16.84 6.03
C ALA A 18 11.34 15.59 6.72
N VAL A 19 10.48 14.66 7.13
CA VAL A 19 10.92 13.42 7.79
C VAL A 19 11.53 12.44 6.78
N LEU A 20 10.95 12.35 5.56
CA LEU A 20 11.32 11.36 4.55
C LEU A 20 12.48 11.78 3.64
N GLN A 21 12.96 13.02 3.69
CA GLN A 21 13.94 13.59 2.74
C GLN A 21 15.25 12.78 2.57
N THR A 22 15.61 11.95 3.54
CA THR A 22 16.83 11.13 3.52
C THR A 22 16.60 9.67 3.18
N ALA A 23 15.35 9.23 2.95
CA ALA A 23 14.99 7.82 2.81
C ALA A 23 15.73 7.10 1.67
N ALA A 24 15.95 7.77 0.55
CA ALA A 24 16.70 7.22 -0.60
C ALA A 24 18.02 7.97 -0.86
N SER A 25 18.62 8.53 0.19
CA SER A 25 19.95 9.17 0.08
C SER A 25 21.04 8.13 -0.24
N ALA A 26 22.17 8.59 -0.77
CA ALA A 26 23.31 7.71 -1.06
C ALA A 26 23.81 6.99 0.21
N GLU A 27 23.75 7.66 1.37
CA GLU A 27 24.14 7.09 2.66
C GLU A 27 23.14 5.99 3.09
N ALA A 28 21.83 6.23 2.93
CA ALA A 28 20.80 5.24 3.23
C ALA A 28 20.94 4.00 2.33
N LEU A 29 21.16 4.19 1.02
CA LEU A 29 21.39 3.10 0.07
C LEU A 29 22.65 2.29 0.39
N ALA A 30 23.74 2.97 0.75
CA ALA A 30 24.99 2.31 1.12
C ALA A 30 24.89 1.52 2.44
N ALA A 31 24.00 1.91 3.33
CA ALA A 31 23.77 1.23 4.60
C ALA A 31 22.85 0.01 4.48
N MET A 32 22.15 -0.20 3.36
CA MET A 32 21.24 -1.32 3.17
C MET A 32 21.99 -2.66 3.08
N ASP A 33 21.70 -3.56 4.01
CA ASP A 33 22.13 -4.96 3.91
C ASP A 33 21.13 -5.76 3.06
N ARG A 34 21.40 -5.90 1.77
CA ARG A 34 20.54 -6.64 0.83
C ARG A 34 20.62 -8.17 0.95
N SER A 35 21.35 -8.70 1.93
CA SER A 35 21.39 -10.14 2.23
C SER A 35 20.23 -10.60 3.13
N SER A 36 19.48 -9.67 3.72
CA SER A 36 18.34 -9.92 4.62
C SER A 36 17.13 -9.11 4.19
N PRO A 37 15.92 -9.38 4.72
CA PRO A 37 14.79 -8.48 4.54
C PRO A 37 15.15 -7.05 4.95
N VAL A 38 14.83 -6.08 4.08
CA VAL A 38 15.27 -4.68 4.21
C VAL A 38 14.09 -3.80 4.59
N TRP A 39 14.26 -3.00 5.64
CA TRP A 39 13.41 -1.87 5.97
C TRP A 39 14.15 -0.90 6.90
N ASP A 40 13.80 0.37 6.85
CA ASP A 40 14.50 1.41 7.60
C ASP A 40 13.90 1.56 9.01
N THR A 41 14.47 0.84 9.96
CA THR A 41 14.05 0.88 11.38
C THR A 41 14.34 2.24 12.03
N THR A 42 15.36 2.95 11.57
CA THR A 42 15.72 4.28 12.08
C THR A 42 14.69 5.33 11.64
N LEU A 43 14.32 5.29 10.37
CA LEU A 43 13.28 6.16 9.83
C LEU A 43 11.92 5.83 10.43
N TRP A 44 11.62 4.55 10.65
CA TRP A 44 10.38 4.13 11.30
C TRP A 44 10.24 4.71 12.72
N LYS A 45 11.32 4.59 13.50
CA LYS A 45 11.35 5.19 14.84
C LYS A 45 11.18 6.71 14.77
N ARG A 46 11.84 7.37 13.83
CA ARG A 46 11.69 8.81 13.65
C ARG A 46 10.25 9.21 13.30
N LEU A 47 9.57 8.45 12.43
CA LEU A 47 8.15 8.67 12.11
C LEU A 47 7.24 8.56 13.35
N ALA A 48 7.53 7.60 14.25
CA ALA A 48 6.83 7.49 15.52
C ALA A 48 7.14 8.67 16.45
N ASP A 49 8.42 9.00 16.64
CA ASP A 49 8.87 10.09 17.55
C ASP A 49 8.32 11.47 17.12
N GLU A 50 8.13 11.71 15.80
CA GLU A 50 7.55 12.93 15.23
C GLU A 50 6.01 12.90 15.16
N GLY A 51 5.37 11.85 15.69
CA GLY A 51 3.92 11.72 15.77
C GLY A 51 3.21 11.37 14.44
N VAL A 52 3.94 11.10 13.35
CA VAL A 52 3.36 10.83 12.03
C VAL A 52 2.44 9.60 12.05
N LEU A 53 2.79 8.58 12.85
CA LEU A 53 1.98 7.37 12.99
C LEU A 53 0.68 7.60 13.76
N SER A 54 0.62 8.67 14.54
CA SER A 54 -0.56 9.01 15.35
C SER A 54 -1.61 9.82 14.59
N LEU A 55 -1.28 10.40 13.45
CA LEU A 55 -2.17 11.29 12.68
C LEU A 55 -3.63 10.78 12.56
N PRO A 56 -3.90 9.50 12.19
CA PRO A 56 -5.28 9.02 12.08
C PRO A 56 -5.90 8.58 13.40
N LEU A 57 -5.12 8.47 14.48
CA LEU A 57 -5.62 7.94 15.74
C LEU A 57 -6.58 8.92 16.44
N PRO A 58 -7.47 8.41 17.31
CA PRO A 58 -8.31 9.29 18.12
C PRO A 58 -7.46 10.11 19.11
N SER A 59 -7.98 11.26 19.50
CA SER A 59 -7.34 12.18 20.46
C SER A 59 -7.02 11.52 21.80
N SER A 60 -7.79 10.50 22.21
CA SER A 60 -7.51 9.68 23.40
C SER A 60 -6.20 8.87 23.31
N LEU A 61 -5.68 8.65 22.10
CA LEU A 61 -4.38 8.03 21.84
C LEU A 61 -3.34 9.03 21.32
N GLY A 62 -3.61 10.32 21.46
CA GLY A 62 -2.70 11.41 21.06
C GLY A 62 -2.68 11.67 19.54
N GLY A 63 -3.74 11.29 18.83
CA GLY A 63 -3.86 11.52 17.39
C GLY A 63 -4.72 12.74 17.03
N ASP A 64 -4.76 13.02 15.73
CA ASP A 64 -5.46 14.18 15.13
C ASP A 64 -6.75 13.76 14.40
N GLU A 65 -7.16 12.48 14.46
CA GLU A 65 -8.38 11.93 13.88
C GLU A 65 -8.46 12.09 12.35
N LEU A 66 -7.30 12.15 11.66
CA LEU A 66 -7.22 12.32 10.22
C LEU A 66 -7.64 11.04 9.49
N GLY A 67 -8.35 11.20 8.36
CA GLY A 67 -8.92 10.09 7.61
C GLY A 67 -8.03 9.56 6.48
N ILE A 68 -8.66 8.75 5.61
CA ILE A 68 -8.00 8.18 4.42
C ILE A 68 -7.50 9.26 3.44
N ALA A 69 -8.13 10.43 3.39
CA ALA A 69 -7.72 11.51 2.50
C ALA A 69 -6.34 12.06 2.88
N GLU A 70 -6.08 12.27 4.17
CA GLU A 70 -4.80 12.75 4.71
C GLU A 70 -3.75 11.64 4.75
N VAL A 71 -4.13 10.43 5.13
CA VAL A 71 -3.25 9.26 5.07
C VAL A 71 -2.83 8.96 3.63
N GLY A 72 -3.72 9.17 2.65
CA GLY A 72 -3.39 9.07 1.22
C GLY A 72 -2.29 10.05 0.81
N VAL A 73 -2.35 11.30 1.29
CA VAL A 73 -1.28 12.31 1.08
C VAL A 73 0.04 11.87 1.73
N LEU A 74 -0.01 11.36 2.96
CA LEU A 74 1.19 10.81 3.61
C LEU A 74 1.81 9.66 2.80
N LEU A 75 0.99 8.71 2.33
CA LEU A 75 1.44 7.58 1.52
C LEU A 75 2.02 8.01 0.16
N ASP A 76 1.46 9.05 -0.47
CA ASP A 76 2.06 9.65 -1.65
C ASP A 76 3.48 10.17 -1.36
N GLN A 77 3.71 10.85 -0.22
CA GLN A 77 5.05 11.30 0.16
C GLN A 77 6.01 10.13 0.46
N VAL A 78 5.53 9.05 1.12
CA VAL A 78 6.29 7.81 1.33
C VAL A 78 6.73 7.23 -0.01
N GLY A 79 5.82 7.18 -0.99
CA GLY A 79 6.13 6.75 -2.36
C GLY A 79 7.12 7.66 -3.07
N ARG A 80 6.95 8.99 -3.01
CA ARG A 80 7.87 9.97 -3.61
C ARG A 80 9.30 9.82 -3.10
N ALA A 81 9.46 9.50 -1.83
CA ALA A 81 10.73 9.25 -1.19
C ALA A 81 11.27 7.81 -1.42
N ALA A 82 10.50 6.92 -2.04
CA ALA A 82 10.77 5.48 -2.11
C ALA A 82 11.15 4.87 -0.75
N ALA A 83 10.57 5.37 0.34
CA ALA A 83 10.91 4.96 1.69
C ALA A 83 10.50 3.51 1.97
N GLN A 84 11.41 2.72 2.53
CA GLN A 84 11.16 1.32 2.89
C GLN A 84 10.77 1.21 4.36
N VAL A 85 9.56 1.65 4.68
CA VAL A 85 8.97 1.65 6.03
C VAL A 85 7.50 1.16 5.98
N PRO A 86 7.00 0.49 7.02
CA PRO A 86 5.66 -0.11 7.03
C PRO A 86 4.53 0.88 7.29
N VAL A 87 4.58 2.10 6.71
CA VAL A 87 3.51 3.10 6.85
C VAL A 87 2.23 2.64 6.14
N LEU A 88 2.37 2.07 4.93
CA LEU A 88 1.24 1.53 4.16
C LEU A 88 0.52 0.43 4.93
N GLU A 89 1.28 -0.51 5.45
CA GLU A 89 0.76 -1.66 6.19
C GLU A 89 0.11 -1.20 7.49
N THR A 90 0.81 -0.35 8.26
CA THR A 90 0.32 0.07 9.57
C THR A 90 -0.90 0.98 9.46
N LEU A 91 -0.82 2.04 8.67
CA LEU A 91 -1.92 3.00 8.58
C LEU A 91 -3.00 2.55 7.60
N GLY A 92 -2.62 2.12 6.39
CA GLY A 92 -3.56 1.76 5.33
C GLY A 92 -4.28 0.44 5.56
N PHE A 93 -3.56 -0.59 6.02
CA PHE A 93 -4.11 -1.95 6.19
C PHE A 93 -4.55 -2.24 7.63
N GLY A 94 -3.98 -1.55 8.63
CA GLY A 94 -4.25 -1.77 10.04
C GLY A 94 -5.15 -0.70 10.62
N VAL A 95 -4.62 0.50 10.82
CA VAL A 95 -5.27 1.58 11.60
C VAL A 95 -6.59 2.03 10.98
N LEU A 96 -6.60 2.41 9.71
CA LEU A 96 -7.82 2.93 9.07
C LEU A 96 -8.97 1.92 9.07
N PRO A 97 -8.78 0.62 8.74
CA PRO A 97 -9.85 -0.36 8.86
C PRO A 97 -10.36 -0.56 10.30
N LEU A 98 -9.46 -0.58 11.30
CA LEU A 98 -9.86 -0.70 12.72
C LEU A 98 -10.68 0.51 13.18
N LEU A 99 -10.33 1.71 12.74
CA LEU A 99 -11.10 2.92 13.05
C LEU A 99 -12.47 2.92 12.35
N ALA A 100 -12.51 2.53 11.07
CA ALA A 100 -13.76 2.50 10.29
C ALA A 100 -14.76 1.46 10.83
N LEU A 101 -14.28 0.34 11.36
CA LEU A 101 -15.11 -0.74 11.89
C LEU A 101 -15.52 -0.52 13.34
N GLY A 102 -14.77 0.31 14.09
CA GLY A 102 -15.13 0.76 15.43
C GLY A 102 -15.14 -0.32 16.51
N GLY A 103 -15.88 -0.08 17.60
CA GLY A 103 -16.07 -1.02 18.70
C GLY A 103 -14.77 -1.29 19.49
N ASP A 104 -14.61 -2.54 19.97
CA ASP A 104 -13.40 -2.96 20.71
C ASP A 104 -12.12 -2.97 19.84
N ALA A 105 -12.23 -2.68 18.54
CA ALA A 105 -11.10 -2.62 17.62
C ALA A 105 -10.02 -1.60 18.06
N GLN A 106 -10.42 -0.54 18.76
CA GLN A 106 -9.49 0.51 19.24
C GLN A 106 -8.44 -0.02 20.22
N ARG A 107 -8.68 -1.13 20.93
CA ARG A 107 -7.68 -1.73 21.84
C ARG A 107 -6.41 -2.17 21.12
N PHE A 108 -6.49 -2.48 19.82
CA PHE A 108 -5.36 -2.89 18.99
C PHE A 108 -4.51 -1.71 18.48
N LEU A 109 -4.93 -0.48 18.73
CA LEU A 109 -4.27 0.75 18.27
C LEU A 109 -3.30 1.35 19.30
N ALA A 110 -3.36 0.90 20.56
CA ALA A 110 -2.67 1.55 21.69
C ALA A 110 -1.15 1.63 21.54
N GLY A 111 -0.51 0.67 20.86
CA GLY A 111 0.94 0.65 20.66
C GLY A 111 1.43 1.41 19.41
N VAL A 112 0.52 1.81 18.51
CA VAL A 112 0.87 2.49 17.24
C VAL A 112 1.64 3.80 17.46
N PRO A 113 1.29 4.68 18.42
CA PRO A 113 2.09 5.87 18.69
C PRO A 113 3.54 5.56 19.07
N GLY A 114 3.79 4.41 19.70
CA GLY A 114 5.13 3.91 20.07
C GLY A 114 5.87 3.19 18.95
N GLY A 115 5.25 3.02 17.79
CA GLY A 115 5.84 2.34 16.63
C GLY A 115 5.44 0.89 16.46
N ASP A 116 4.38 0.40 17.15
CA ASP A 116 3.83 -0.93 16.85
C ASP A 116 3.34 -0.98 15.41
N ILE A 117 3.75 -2.03 14.70
CA ILE A 117 3.36 -2.27 13.32
C ILE A 117 2.06 -3.06 13.30
N LEU A 118 1.11 -2.59 12.50
CA LEU A 118 -0.07 -3.36 12.11
C LEU A 118 0.04 -3.74 10.64
N THR A 119 -0.58 -4.85 10.24
CA THR A 119 -0.65 -5.25 8.83
C THR A 119 -1.92 -6.03 8.54
N ALA A 120 -2.16 -6.37 7.28
CA ALA A 120 -3.24 -7.27 6.91
C ALA A 120 -2.78 -8.40 5.98
N ALA A 121 -3.41 -9.54 6.14
CA ALA A 121 -3.23 -10.74 5.33
C ALA A 121 -4.29 -10.77 4.22
N LEU A 122 -4.15 -9.89 3.21
CA LEU A 122 -5.17 -9.62 2.20
C LEU A 122 -5.40 -10.79 1.25
N ASP A 123 -4.33 -11.52 0.90
CA ASP A 123 -4.31 -12.48 -0.21
C ASP A 123 -4.38 -13.93 0.28
N GLU A 124 -5.02 -14.77 -0.50
CA GLU A 124 -5.02 -16.24 -0.35
C GLU A 124 -4.33 -16.90 -1.56
N PRO A 125 -3.88 -18.17 -1.44
CA PRO A 125 -3.24 -18.86 -2.55
C PRO A 125 -4.09 -18.84 -3.83
N GLY A 126 -3.61 -18.16 -4.88
CA GLY A 126 -4.31 -18.03 -6.16
C GLY A 126 -5.49 -17.06 -6.17
N ALA A 127 -5.76 -16.36 -5.07
CA ALA A 127 -6.89 -15.44 -4.93
C ALA A 127 -6.43 -14.14 -4.26
N PRO A 128 -6.02 -13.11 -5.02
CA PRO A 128 -5.71 -11.80 -4.46
C PRO A 128 -7.00 -11.08 -4.05
N LEU A 129 -7.00 -10.48 -2.86
CA LEU A 129 -8.11 -9.76 -2.25
C LEU A 129 -9.47 -10.45 -2.47
N PRO A 130 -9.66 -11.70 -2.04
CA PRO A 130 -10.90 -12.44 -2.30
C PRO A 130 -12.08 -11.80 -1.56
N ALA A 131 -13.13 -11.41 -2.29
CA ALA A 131 -14.38 -10.91 -1.69
C ALA A 131 -15.04 -11.95 -0.76
N GLN A 132 -14.80 -13.22 -1.04
CA GLN A 132 -15.21 -14.36 -0.20
C GLN A 132 -13.94 -15.16 0.17
N PRO A 133 -13.32 -14.88 1.32
CA PRO A 133 -12.14 -15.61 1.76
C PRO A 133 -12.45 -17.09 2.01
N ALA A 134 -11.48 -17.96 1.71
CA ALA A 134 -11.54 -19.38 2.07
C ALA A 134 -11.10 -19.62 3.52
N THR A 135 -10.34 -18.72 4.13
CA THR A 135 -9.98 -18.75 5.55
C THR A 135 -11.25 -18.63 6.39
N THR A 136 -11.43 -19.56 7.33
CA THR A 136 -12.65 -19.64 8.16
C THR A 136 -12.45 -19.03 9.54
N ALA A 137 -13.51 -18.48 10.13
CA ALA A 137 -13.61 -18.19 11.55
C ALA A 137 -14.89 -18.85 12.07
N ALA A 138 -14.76 -19.97 12.78
CA ALA A 138 -15.86 -20.73 13.33
C ALA A 138 -16.08 -20.38 14.79
N ALA A 139 -17.33 -20.18 15.22
CA ALA A 139 -17.66 -19.92 16.61
C ALA A 139 -17.24 -21.09 17.53
N ASP A 140 -16.59 -20.77 18.65
CA ASP A 140 -16.16 -21.75 19.66
C ASP A 140 -16.24 -21.14 21.08
N GLY A 141 -17.29 -21.50 21.79
CA GLY A 141 -17.59 -20.92 23.10
C GLY A 141 -17.93 -19.42 23.01
N ASP A 142 -17.15 -18.60 23.69
CA ASP A 142 -17.28 -17.14 23.72
C ASP A 142 -16.37 -16.42 22.70
N GLY A 143 -15.73 -17.17 21.82
CA GLY A 143 -14.80 -16.66 20.81
C GLY A 143 -14.93 -17.38 19.47
N TYR A 144 -13.84 -17.36 18.72
CA TYR A 144 -13.76 -17.99 17.40
C TYR A 144 -12.44 -18.75 17.22
N VAL A 145 -12.47 -19.74 16.34
CA VAL A 145 -11.31 -20.50 15.88
C VAL A 145 -11.07 -20.15 14.41
N VAL A 146 -9.88 -19.61 14.12
CA VAL A 146 -9.47 -19.20 12.77
C VAL A 146 -8.59 -20.29 12.16
N THR A 147 -8.95 -20.72 10.94
CA THR A 147 -8.19 -21.74 10.20
C THR A 147 -8.11 -21.36 8.73
N GLY A 148 -6.90 -21.42 8.16
CA GLY A 148 -6.67 -21.09 6.76
C GLY A 148 -5.22 -20.79 6.43
N ARG A 149 -4.99 -20.23 5.24
CA ARG A 149 -3.67 -19.86 4.76
C ARG A 149 -3.72 -18.54 4.02
N LYS A 150 -2.84 -17.63 4.40
CA LYS A 150 -2.65 -16.34 3.77
C LYS A 150 -1.27 -16.26 3.14
N VAL A 151 -1.13 -15.49 2.08
CA VAL A 151 0.13 -15.27 1.37
C VAL A 151 0.41 -13.78 1.25
N ALA A 152 1.64 -13.42 0.92
CA ALA A 152 2.05 -12.03 0.72
C ALA A 152 1.79 -11.11 1.93
N VAL A 153 1.89 -11.65 3.16
CA VAL A 153 1.66 -10.86 4.37
C VAL A 153 2.93 -10.10 4.72
N ARG A 154 2.94 -8.82 4.35
CA ARG A 154 4.10 -7.94 4.58
C ARG A 154 4.22 -7.60 6.05
N TYR A 155 5.47 -7.54 6.55
CA TYR A 155 5.84 -7.23 7.93
C TYR A 155 5.16 -8.10 8.99
N ALA A 156 4.69 -9.32 8.65
CA ALA A 156 3.98 -10.19 9.59
C ALA A 156 4.81 -10.55 10.83
N GLU A 157 6.13 -10.78 10.69
CA GLU A 157 7.01 -11.10 11.83
C GLU A 157 7.28 -9.90 12.74
N GLN A 158 7.10 -8.69 12.25
CA GLN A 158 7.33 -7.43 12.96
C GLN A 158 6.05 -6.83 13.53
N ALA A 159 4.89 -7.33 13.08
CA ALA A 159 3.60 -6.77 13.45
C ALA A 159 3.20 -7.14 14.89
N ALA A 160 2.54 -6.21 15.58
CA ALA A 160 1.82 -6.52 16.83
C ALA A 160 0.53 -7.28 16.52
N TYR A 161 -0.17 -6.91 15.44
CA TYR A 161 -1.38 -7.57 15.00
C TYR A 161 -1.48 -7.63 13.47
N VAL A 162 -2.13 -8.70 12.99
CA VAL A 162 -2.45 -8.94 11.58
C VAL A 162 -3.97 -9.01 11.41
N LEU A 163 -4.53 -8.20 10.54
CA LEU A 163 -5.93 -8.26 10.14
C LEU A 163 -6.10 -9.37 9.10
N VAL A 164 -6.93 -10.36 9.40
CA VAL A 164 -7.11 -11.57 8.59
C VAL A 164 -8.54 -11.65 8.07
N PRO A 165 -8.80 -11.38 6.78
CA PRO A 165 -10.10 -11.65 6.16
C PRO A 165 -10.50 -13.12 6.28
N THR A 166 -11.74 -13.37 6.74
CA THR A 166 -12.30 -14.72 6.96
C THR A 166 -13.73 -14.80 6.42
N THR A 167 -14.32 -15.99 6.40
CA THR A 167 -15.72 -16.20 6.03
C THR A 167 -16.72 -15.46 6.93
N ALA A 168 -16.35 -15.09 8.16
CA ALA A 168 -17.23 -14.44 9.13
C ALA A 168 -16.96 -12.94 9.31
N GLY A 169 -15.91 -12.41 8.69
CA GLY A 169 -15.47 -11.02 8.82
C GLY A 169 -13.94 -10.91 8.83
N VAL A 170 -13.39 -9.93 9.52
CA VAL A 170 -11.93 -9.74 9.66
C VAL A 170 -11.51 -10.08 11.09
N ALA A 171 -10.68 -11.10 11.24
CA ALA A 171 -10.11 -11.49 12.52
C ALA A 171 -8.84 -10.68 12.79
N VAL A 172 -8.63 -10.19 14.01
CA VAL A 172 -7.39 -9.56 14.46
C VAL A 172 -6.57 -10.61 15.21
N VAL A 173 -5.41 -10.96 14.67
CA VAL A 173 -4.58 -12.08 15.14
C VAL A 173 -3.19 -11.57 15.51
N ALA A 174 -2.68 -11.95 16.66
CA ALA A 174 -1.28 -11.75 17.01
C ALA A 174 -0.40 -12.78 16.25
N PRO A 175 0.71 -12.36 15.60
CA PRO A 175 1.52 -13.26 14.79
C PRO A 175 2.24 -14.37 15.60
N ASP A 176 2.37 -14.21 16.90
CA ASP A 176 2.94 -15.18 17.83
C ASP A 176 1.87 -16.04 18.55
N ALA A 177 0.57 -15.89 18.19
CA ALA A 177 -0.50 -16.68 18.78
C ALA A 177 -0.33 -18.18 18.50
N PRO A 178 -0.71 -19.06 19.46
CA PRO A 178 -0.70 -20.50 19.25
C PRO A 178 -1.49 -20.88 18.00
N GLY A 179 -0.91 -21.70 17.12
CA GLY A 179 -1.50 -22.11 15.85
C GLY A 179 -1.12 -21.23 14.66
N VAL A 180 -0.42 -20.11 14.86
CA VAL A 180 0.16 -19.32 13.77
C VAL A 180 1.53 -19.86 13.39
N THR A 181 1.75 -20.04 12.09
CA THR A 181 3.08 -20.35 11.54
C THR A 181 3.39 -19.36 10.41
N LEU A 182 4.49 -18.63 10.55
CA LEU A 182 5.01 -17.73 9.55
C LEU A 182 6.15 -18.39 8.78
N THR A 183 6.11 -18.30 7.45
CA THR A 183 7.16 -18.77 6.56
C THR A 183 7.59 -17.62 5.67
N ARG A 184 8.84 -17.18 5.79
CA ARG A 184 9.38 -16.05 5.00
C ARG A 184 9.30 -16.32 3.51
N THR A 185 8.93 -15.29 2.78
CA THR A 185 8.93 -15.22 1.32
C THR A 185 9.76 -14.03 0.85
N PHE A 186 9.98 -13.93 -0.47
CA PHE A 186 10.81 -12.88 -1.04
C PHE A 186 9.96 -11.90 -1.84
N THR A 187 10.23 -10.62 -1.64
CA THR A 187 9.67 -9.52 -2.43
C THR A 187 10.73 -8.95 -3.37
N ALA A 188 10.31 -8.21 -4.38
CA ALA A 188 11.25 -7.54 -5.28
C ALA A 188 12.06 -6.47 -4.54
N SER A 189 11.43 -5.73 -3.62
CA SER A 189 12.06 -4.68 -2.81
C SER A 189 12.82 -5.21 -1.60
N LEU A 190 12.84 -6.53 -1.36
CA LEU A 190 13.35 -7.18 -0.16
C LEU A 190 12.61 -6.81 1.13
N ALA A 191 11.46 -6.14 1.07
CA ALA A 191 10.65 -5.87 2.24
C ALA A 191 10.24 -7.19 2.94
N PRO A 192 10.18 -7.22 4.29
CA PRO A 192 9.77 -8.42 5.03
C PRO A 192 8.39 -8.92 4.59
N GLU A 193 8.28 -10.20 4.27
CA GLU A 193 7.03 -10.82 3.85
C GLU A 193 6.98 -12.28 4.25
N CYS A 194 5.79 -12.77 4.58
CA CYS A 194 5.56 -14.16 4.96
C CYS A 194 4.31 -14.76 4.29
N THR A 195 4.30 -16.07 4.16
CA THR A 195 3.07 -16.86 4.16
C THR A 195 2.68 -17.11 5.61
N MET A 196 1.39 -16.95 5.94
CA MET A 196 0.82 -17.16 7.27
C MET A 196 -0.15 -18.32 7.24
N ALA A 197 0.20 -19.42 7.93
CA ALA A 197 -0.70 -20.54 8.16
C ALA A 197 -1.38 -20.36 9.53
N LEU A 198 -2.69 -20.60 9.57
CA LEU A 198 -3.55 -20.50 10.74
C LEU A 198 -4.15 -21.88 10.99
N ASP A 199 -3.73 -22.55 12.06
CA ASP A 199 -4.20 -23.90 12.43
C ASP A 199 -4.90 -23.85 13.79
N GLY A 200 -6.20 -23.59 13.75
CA GLY A 200 -7.03 -23.53 14.95
C GLY A 200 -6.69 -22.37 15.89
N VAL A 201 -6.35 -21.20 15.35
CA VAL A 201 -6.00 -20.00 16.14
C VAL A 201 -7.24 -19.47 16.86
N ARG A 202 -7.17 -19.43 18.20
CA ARG A 202 -8.25 -18.91 19.04
C ARG A 202 -8.18 -17.40 19.18
N ILE A 203 -9.32 -16.74 18.96
CA ILE A 203 -9.50 -15.31 19.21
C ILE A 203 -10.73 -15.07 20.07
N ASP A 204 -10.75 -14.01 20.84
CA ASP A 204 -11.95 -13.57 21.56
C ASP A 204 -12.98 -12.93 20.61
N SER A 205 -14.24 -12.81 21.07
CA SER A 205 -15.33 -12.28 20.24
C SER A 205 -15.10 -10.83 19.78
N GLY A 206 -14.42 -10.02 20.57
CA GLY A 206 -14.08 -8.62 20.24
C GLY A 206 -12.93 -8.51 19.22
N ALA A 207 -12.23 -9.62 18.91
CA ALA A 207 -11.21 -9.68 17.87
C ALA A 207 -11.75 -10.10 16.50
N LEU A 208 -13.05 -10.35 16.34
CA LEU A 208 -13.70 -10.59 15.05
C LEU A 208 -14.53 -9.37 14.67
N LEU A 209 -14.13 -8.66 13.63
CA LEU A 209 -14.81 -7.50 13.07
C LEU A 209 -15.80 -8.00 12.00
N THR A 210 -17.05 -7.57 12.09
CA THR A 210 -18.15 -8.02 11.21
C THR A 210 -18.77 -6.84 10.45
N GLY A 211 -19.93 -7.01 9.83
CA GLY A 211 -20.64 -5.89 9.20
C GLY A 211 -19.99 -5.37 7.91
N GLY A 212 -19.55 -6.27 7.01
CA GLY A 212 -18.92 -5.87 5.76
C GLY A 212 -17.42 -5.59 5.90
N ALA A 213 -16.81 -6.03 7.02
CA ALA A 213 -15.42 -5.72 7.38
C ALA A 213 -14.39 -6.08 6.28
N VAL A 214 -14.61 -7.17 5.53
CA VAL A 214 -13.74 -7.58 4.42
C VAL A 214 -13.72 -6.54 3.31
N ASP A 215 -14.90 -6.04 2.91
CA ASP A 215 -15.03 -5.03 1.88
C ASP A 215 -14.42 -3.69 2.32
N VAL A 216 -14.69 -3.25 3.56
CA VAL A 216 -14.08 -2.03 4.14
C VAL A 216 -12.56 -2.13 4.13
N LEU A 217 -11.98 -3.25 4.59
CA LEU A 217 -10.53 -3.47 4.59
C LEU A 217 -9.98 -3.41 3.16
N HIS A 218 -10.60 -4.11 2.20
CA HIS A 218 -10.10 -4.17 0.82
C HIS A 218 -10.14 -2.80 0.14
N ARG A 219 -11.23 -2.02 0.31
CA ARG A 219 -11.33 -0.67 -0.29
C ARG A 219 -10.30 0.29 0.27
N LEU A 220 -10.12 0.32 1.59
CA LEU A 220 -9.09 1.15 2.23
C LEU A 220 -7.68 0.72 1.80
N ALA A 221 -7.41 -0.59 1.72
CA ALA A 221 -6.14 -1.12 1.25
C ALA A 221 -5.85 -0.74 -0.21
N LEU A 222 -6.83 -0.84 -1.12
CA LEU A 222 -6.66 -0.46 -2.54
C LEU A 222 -6.40 1.04 -2.70
N ALA A 223 -7.12 1.90 -1.95
CA ALA A 223 -6.89 3.35 -1.96
C ALA A 223 -5.50 3.69 -1.43
N ALA A 224 -5.08 3.08 -0.33
CA ALA A 224 -3.76 3.27 0.27
C ALA A 224 -2.62 2.80 -0.65
N LEU A 225 -2.74 1.60 -1.26
CA LEU A 225 -1.80 1.07 -2.26
C LEU A 225 -1.66 2.02 -3.45
N SER A 226 -2.77 2.52 -3.97
CA SER A 226 -2.80 3.42 -5.11
C SER A 226 -2.18 4.78 -4.80
N SER A 227 -2.37 5.30 -3.59
CA SER A 227 -1.75 6.55 -3.13
C SER A 227 -0.22 6.43 -3.03
N GLN A 228 0.30 5.36 -2.43
CA GLN A 228 1.75 5.14 -2.39
C GLN A 228 2.32 4.92 -3.80
N ALA A 229 1.62 4.20 -4.66
CA ALA A 229 2.03 3.97 -6.04
C ALA A 229 2.09 5.27 -6.86
N ALA A 230 1.16 6.20 -6.65
CA ALA A 230 1.18 7.51 -7.27
C ALA A 230 2.45 8.29 -6.88
N GLY A 231 2.79 8.25 -5.60
CA GLY A 231 4.06 8.81 -5.09
C GLY A 231 5.29 8.19 -5.74
N LEU A 232 5.35 6.86 -5.84
CA LEU A 232 6.44 6.16 -6.53
C LEU A 232 6.56 6.63 -7.98
N GLY A 233 5.44 6.75 -8.71
CA GLY A 233 5.39 7.24 -10.08
C GLY A 233 5.95 8.65 -10.22
N THR A 234 5.53 9.54 -9.33
CA THR A 234 5.97 10.94 -9.31
C THR A 234 7.46 11.07 -8.93
N GLY A 235 7.90 10.35 -7.89
CA GLY A 235 9.30 10.34 -7.45
C GLY A 235 10.24 9.86 -8.53
N MET A 236 9.95 8.74 -9.18
CA MET A 236 10.74 8.19 -10.28
C MET A 236 10.75 9.12 -11.50
N THR A 237 9.61 9.71 -11.85
CA THR A 237 9.51 10.67 -12.97
C THR A 237 10.38 11.90 -12.72
N ASN A 238 10.35 12.46 -11.51
CA ASN A 238 11.16 13.61 -11.13
C ASN A 238 12.65 13.28 -11.15
N LEU A 239 13.06 12.14 -10.59
CA LEU A 239 14.44 11.65 -10.62
C LEU A 239 14.94 11.51 -12.07
N THR A 240 14.11 10.96 -12.95
CA THR A 240 14.41 10.77 -14.37
C THR A 240 14.50 12.09 -15.10
N ALA A 241 13.55 12.99 -14.89
CA ALA A 241 13.57 14.33 -15.52
C ALA A 241 14.84 15.11 -15.15
N GLN A 242 15.27 15.06 -13.90
CA GLN A 242 16.52 15.65 -13.45
C GLN A 242 17.73 15.01 -14.13
N HIS A 243 17.79 13.67 -14.20
CA HIS A 243 18.89 12.95 -14.84
C HIS A 243 19.01 13.31 -16.32
N VAL A 244 17.94 13.22 -17.10
CA VAL A 244 17.98 13.46 -18.54
C VAL A 244 18.27 14.92 -18.91
N SER A 245 17.93 15.86 -18.01
CA SER A 245 18.22 17.29 -18.19
C SER A 245 19.67 17.66 -17.97
N THR A 246 20.40 16.86 -17.18
CA THR A 246 21.80 17.13 -16.82
C THR A 246 22.79 16.22 -17.54
N ARG A 247 22.37 14.98 -17.88
CA ARG A 247 23.23 14.01 -18.60
C ARG A 247 23.42 14.43 -20.05
N GLU A 248 24.66 14.63 -20.48
CA GLU A 248 24.99 14.97 -21.87
C GLU A 248 25.50 13.75 -22.64
N GLN A 249 25.03 13.63 -23.87
CA GLN A 249 25.55 12.73 -24.92
C GLN A 249 25.40 13.42 -26.29
N PHE A 250 26.32 13.15 -27.21
CA PHE A 250 26.32 13.76 -28.54
C PHE A 250 26.28 15.29 -28.50
N GLY A 251 26.95 15.91 -27.49
CA GLY A 251 27.11 17.36 -27.35
C GLY A 251 25.89 18.14 -26.82
N LYS A 252 24.90 17.44 -26.24
CA LYS A 252 23.71 18.09 -25.66
C LYS A 252 23.08 17.21 -24.57
N PRO A 253 22.24 17.78 -23.66
CA PRO A 253 21.45 17.02 -22.72
C PRO A 253 20.60 15.98 -23.43
N ILE A 254 20.48 14.75 -22.88
CA ILE A 254 19.70 13.68 -23.50
C ILE A 254 18.22 14.02 -23.57
N ALA A 255 17.70 14.89 -22.70
CA ALA A 255 16.34 15.44 -22.80
C ALA A 255 16.04 16.16 -24.12
N ALA A 256 17.08 16.65 -24.84
CA ALA A 256 16.90 17.30 -26.14
C ALA A 256 16.60 16.32 -27.29
N PHE A 257 16.63 15.01 -27.04
CA PHE A 257 16.22 14.00 -28.01
C PHE A 257 14.72 13.73 -27.89
N GLN A 258 14.00 13.78 -29.02
CA GLN A 258 12.54 13.68 -29.03
C GLN A 258 12.02 12.37 -28.38
N ALA A 259 12.70 11.26 -28.62
CA ALA A 259 12.31 9.97 -28.03
C ALA A 259 12.39 9.99 -26.48
N VAL A 260 13.41 10.67 -25.91
CA VAL A 260 13.59 10.81 -24.46
C VAL A 260 12.51 11.73 -23.88
N SER A 261 12.31 12.92 -24.48
CA SER A 261 11.29 13.86 -23.98
C SER A 261 9.88 13.30 -24.05
N GLN A 262 9.55 12.51 -25.07
CA GLN A 262 8.25 11.81 -25.16
C GLN A 262 8.10 10.78 -24.02
N GLN A 263 9.10 9.95 -23.75
CA GLN A 263 9.04 8.96 -22.67
C GLN A 263 8.89 9.60 -21.28
N VAL A 264 9.57 10.74 -21.04
CA VAL A 264 9.39 11.50 -19.78
C VAL A 264 7.95 12.03 -19.69
N ALA A 265 7.39 12.55 -20.80
CA ALA A 265 6.03 13.05 -20.83
C ALA A 265 5.01 11.92 -20.58
N ASP A 266 5.20 10.74 -21.18
CA ASP A 266 4.34 9.56 -20.96
C ASP A 266 4.40 9.09 -19.50
N SER A 267 5.58 9.10 -18.88
CA SER A 267 5.75 8.77 -17.46
C SER A 267 5.06 9.79 -16.56
N TYR A 268 5.17 11.08 -16.86
CA TYR A 268 4.47 12.15 -16.15
C TYR A 268 2.94 12.00 -16.25
N VAL A 269 2.42 11.76 -17.46
CA VAL A 269 0.97 11.54 -17.65
C VAL A 269 0.50 10.33 -16.85
N THR A 270 1.26 9.22 -16.85
CA THR A 270 0.94 8.01 -16.08
C THR A 270 0.89 8.31 -14.58
N ALA A 271 1.93 8.94 -14.04
CA ALA A 271 2.00 9.28 -12.61
C ALA A 271 0.85 10.23 -12.20
N ARG A 272 0.59 11.27 -13.02
CA ARG A 272 -0.47 12.24 -12.73
C ARG A 272 -1.87 11.64 -12.82
N THR A 273 -2.11 10.73 -13.77
CA THR A 273 -3.41 10.04 -13.88
C THR A 273 -3.65 9.14 -12.68
N LEU A 274 -2.62 8.38 -12.24
CA LEU A 274 -2.72 7.55 -11.05
C LEU A 274 -2.95 8.38 -9.79
N GLU A 275 -2.26 9.51 -9.64
CA GLU A 275 -2.45 10.45 -8.53
C GLU A 275 -3.91 10.95 -8.47
N LEU A 276 -4.48 11.35 -9.60
CA LEU A 276 -5.88 11.79 -9.67
C LEU A 276 -6.86 10.66 -9.32
N ALA A 277 -6.62 9.44 -9.82
CA ALA A 277 -7.47 8.30 -9.53
C ALA A 277 -7.41 7.90 -8.04
N ALA A 278 -6.21 7.87 -7.45
CA ALA A 278 -6.02 7.58 -6.03
C ALA A 278 -6.66 8.68 -5.14
N THR A 279 -6.51 9.96 -5.52
CA THR A 279 -7.15 11.07 -4.80
C THR A 279 -8.67 10.97 -4.87
N SER A 280 -9.25 10.63 -6.03
CA SER A 280 -10.70 10.41 -6.16
C SER A 280 -11.18 9.30 -5.25
N ALA A 281 -10.51 8.16 -5.23
CA ALA A 281 -10.83 7.02 -4.37
C ALA A 281 -10.78 7.40 -2.88
N CYS A 282 -9.70 8.06 -2.43
CA CYS A 282 -9.55 8.51 -1.04
C CYS A 282 -10.63 9.53 -0.66
N TRP A 283 -10.93 10.50 -1.53
CA TRP A 283 -11.96 11.50 -1.29
C TRP A 283 -13.34 10.86 -1.15
N ARG A 284 -13.72 9.95 -2.05
CA ARG A 284 -15.03 9.28 -1.97
C ARG A 284 -15.17 8.47 -0.69
N LEU A 285 -14.12 7.73 -0.29
CA LEU A 285 -14.10 6.99 0.97
C LEU A 285 -14.22 7.93 2.19
N ALA A 286 -13.54 9.08 2.19
CA ALA A 286 -13.60 10.06 3.26
C ALA A 286 -15.00 10.69 3.40
N GLU A 287 -15.70 10.92 2.26
CA GLU A 287 -17.07 11.45 2.23
C GLU A 287 -18.15 10.38 2.45
N GLY A 288 -17.77 9.12 2.68
CA GLY A 288 -18.71 8.01 2.83
C GLY A 288 -19.52 7.70 1.56
N LEU A 289 -18.98 8.06 0.39
CA LEU A 289 -19.58 7.76 -0.91
C LEU A 289 -19.19 6.36 -1.39
N ASP A 290 -19.97 5.82 -2.35
CA ASP A 290 -19.56 4.61 -3.03
C ASP A 290 -18.25 4.85 -3.80
N ALA A 291 -17.21 4.08 -3.48
CA ALA A 291 -15.87 4.17 -4.03
C ALA A 291 -15.42 2.86 -4.72
N GLU A 292 -16.35 1.94 -4.97
CA GLU A 292 -16.03 0.61 -5.53
C GLU A 292 -15.31 0.73 -6.87
N GLU A 293 -15.87 1.48 -7.80
CA GLU A 293 -15.26 1.71 -9.10
C GLU A 293 -13.96 2.51 -9.00
N ASP A 294 -13.95 3.60 -8.22
CA ASP A 294 -12.78 4.49 -8.10
C ASP A 294 -11.55 3.77 -7.55
N THR A 295 -11.73 2.92 -6.54
CA THR A 295 -10.62 2.13 -5.96
C THR A 295 -10.08 1.10 -6.95
N ASP A 296 -10.94 0.44 -7.73
CA ASP A 296 -10.53 -0.53 -8.74
C ASP A 296 -9.90 0.14 -9.98
N VAL A 297 -10.39 1.32 -10.39
CA VAL A 297 -9.76 2.13 -11.45
C VAL A 297 -8.35 2.55 -11.05
N ALA A 298 -8.16 3.06 -9.84
CA ALA A 298 -6.84 3.45 -9.34
C ALA A 298 -5.89 2.23 -9.28
N ALA A 299 -6.36 1.09 -8.75
CA ALA A 299 -5.59 -0.15 -8.68
C ALA A 299 -5.27 -0.72 -10.08
N TYR A 300 -6.17 -0.58 -11.06
CA TYR A 300 -5.89 -0.95 -12.45
C TYR A 300 -4.78 -0.08 -13.08
N TRP A 301 -4.83 1.24 -12.89
CA TRP A 301 -3.77 2.14 -13.35
C TRP A 301 -2.42 1.81 -12.73
N LEU A 302 -2.39 1.53 -11.42
CA LEU A 302 -1.21 1.03 -10.72
C LEU A 302 -0.68 -0.24 -11.39
N ALA A 303 -1.55 -1.23 -11.64
CA ALA A 303 -1.12 -2.55 -12.11
C ALA A 303 -0.71 -2.56 -13.58
N GLU A 304 -1.39 -1.80 -14.44
CA GLU A 304 -1.22 -1.82 -15.91
C GLU A 304 -0.21 -0.77 -16.40
N ARG A 305 -0.30 0.46 -15.89
CA ARG A 305 0.44 1.58 -16.47
C ARG A 305 1.73 1.92 -15.76
N LEU A 306 1.74 1.85 -14.42
CA LEU A 306 2.90 2.25 -13.63
C LEU A 306 4.15 1.39 -13.93
N PRO A 307 4.09 0.05 -14.07
CA PRO A 307 5.26 -0.76 -14.39
C PRO A 307 5.92 -0.37 -15.73
N VAL A 308 5.12 0.00 -16.73
CA VAL A 308 5.60 0.46 -18.05
C VAL A 308 6.37 1.77 -17.90
N ALA A 309 5.81 2.74 -17.16
CA ALA A 309 6.47 4.02 -16.86
C ALA A 309 7.77 3.80 -16.10
N MET A 310 7.79 2.93 -15.09
CA MET A 310 8.99 2.58 -14.32
C MET A 310 10.08 1.98 -15.19
N GLN A 311 9.72 1.07 -16.12
CA GLN A 311 10.65 0.47 -17.06
C GLN A 311 11.25 1.51 -18.01
N GLN A 312 10.43 2.42 -18.55
CA GLN A 312 10.88 3.52 -19.41
C GLN A 312 11.84 4.45 -18.65
N CYS A 313 11.50 4.83 -17.43
CA CYS A 313 12.37 5.63 -16.57
C CYS A 313 13.71 4.93 -16.32
N SER A 314 13.71 3.67 -15.89
CA SER A 314 14.94 2.90 -15.68
C SER A 314 15.79 2.81 -16.93
N HIS A 315 15.18 2.63 -18.12
CA HIS A 315 15.89 2.63 -19.39
C HIS A 315 16.60 3.96 -19.69
N MET A 316 15.95 5.10 -19.39
CA MET A 316 16.53 6.42 -19.59
C MET A 316 17.74 6.70 -18.69
N HIS A 317 17.86 6.03 -17.54
CA HIS A 317 19.05 6.07 -16.67
C HIS A 317 20.19 5.17 -17.19
N GLY A 318 19.93 4.28 -18.15
CA GLY A 318 20.92 3.33 -18.66
C GLY A 318 21.42 2.39 -17.57
N GLY A 319 22.74 2.17 -17.45
CA GLY A 319 23.32 1.30 -16.43
C GLY A 319 22.99 1.71 -15.00
N LEU A 320 22.83 3.01 -14.72
CA LEU A 320 22.41 3.50 -13.40
C LEU A 320 21.02 3.04 -13.00
N GLY A 321 20.12 2.82 -13.95
CA GLY A 321 18.76 2.35 -13.67
C GLY A 321 18.68 0.94 -13.06
N ALA A 322 19.76 0.17 -13.17
CA ALA A 322 19.89 -1.17 -12.57
C ALA A 322 20.92 -1.22 -11.43
N ASP A 323 21.53 -0.08 -11.07
CA ASP A 323 22.54 0.01 -10.03
C ASP A 323 21.86 0.10 -8.65
N VAL A 324 22.15 -0.86 -7.77
CA VAL A 324 21.59 -0.90 -6.40
C VAL A 324 22.09 0.20 -5.47
N THR A 325 23.11 0.96 -5.88
CA THR A 325 23.59 2.14 -5.15
C THR A 325 22.92 3.44 -5.61
N TYR A 326 22.00 3.36 -6.58
CA TYR A 326 21.27 4.49 -7.13
C TYR A 326 19.76 4.33 -6.92
N ALA A 327 19.07 5.37 -6.46
CA ALA A 327 17.69 5.30 -5.98
C ALA A 327 16.65 4.76 -6.97
N ALA A 328 16.91 4.79 -8.30
CA ALA A 328 15.95 4.36 -9.32
C ALA A 328 15.44 2.92 -9.10
N HIS A 329 16.30 2.01 -8.62
CA HIS A 329 15.91 0.61 -8.39
C HIS A 329 14.83 0.46 -7.32
N LEU A 330 14.85 1.30 -6.25
CA LEU A 330 13.86 1.24 -5.17
C LEU A 330 12.43 1.49 -5.68
N TYR A 331 12.27 2.49 -6.56
CA TYR A 331 10.97 2.81 -7.16
C TYR A 331 10.44 1.63 -7.98
N TYR A 332 11.31 1.02 -8.78
CA TYR A 332 10.92 -0.08 -9.66
C TYR A 332 10.61 -1.36 -8.87
N GLU A 333 11.43 -1.71 -7.89
CA GLU A 333 11.23 -2.88 -7.05
C GLU A 333 9.95 -2.78 -6.22
N GLN A 334 9.71 -1.64 -5.55
CA GLN A 334 8.47 -1.42 -4.78
C GLN A 334 7.23 -1.45 -5.69
N THR A 335 7.30 -0.88 -6.89
CA THR A 335 6.18 -0.95 -7.84
C THR A 335 5.78 -2.39 -8.16
N LYS A 336 6.75 -3.31 -8.35
CA LYS A 336 6.45 -4.73 -8.59
C LYS A 336 5.70 -5.37 -7.44
N ASP A 337 6.08 -5.04 -6.21
CA ASP A 337 5.41 -5.57 -5.01
C ASP A 337 3.98 -5.05 -4.92
N LEU A 338 3.75 -3.74 -5.14
CA LEU A 338 2.40 -3.16 -5.11
C LEU A 338 1.49 -3.75 -6.20
N VAL A 339 2.01 -3.96 -7.43
CA VAL A 339 1.26 -4.61 -8.54
C VAL A 339 0.78 -6.01 -8.14
N ARG A 340 1.62 -6.77 -7.44
CA ARG A 340 1.26 -8.09 -6.95
C ARG A 340 0.16 -8.02 -5.90
N LEU A 341 0.27 -7.11 -4.94
CA LEU A 341 -0.71 -6.92 -3.87
C LEU A 341 -2.10 -6.49 -4.36
N VAL A 342 -2.20 -5.80 -5.50
CA VAL A 342 -3.51 -5.51 -6.11
C VAL A 342 -4.01 -6.63 -7.03
N GLY A 343 -3.32 -7.76 -7.13
CA GLY A 343 -3.71 -8.92 -7.93
C GLY A 343 -3.41 -8.80 -9.44
N GLY A 344 -2.69 -7.77 -9.85
CA GLY A 344 -2.30 -7.54 -11.25
C GLY A 344 -3.43 -7.00 -12.14
N PRO A 345 -3.10 -6.62 -13.39
CA PRO A 345 -4.03 -5.88 -14.26
C PRO A 345 -5.24 -6.69 -14.70
N SER A 346 -5.06 -7.98 -15.01
CA SER A 346 -6.17 -8.81 -15.48
C SER A 346 -7.25 -9.01 -14.43
N SER A 347 -6.87 -9.19 -13.15
CA SER A 347 -7.81 -9.31 -12.04
C SER A 347 -8.63 -8.02 -11.89
N ARG A 348 -7.97 -6.86 -11.87
CA ARG A 348 -8.65 -5.56 -11.76
C ARG A 348 -9.58 -5.27 -12.94
N LEU A 349 -9.14 -5.57 -14.16
CA LEU A 349 -9.96 -5.41 -15.36
C LEU A 349 -11.21 -6.31 -15.34
N THR A 350 -11.08 -7.54 -14.84
CA THR A 350 -12.22 -8.45 -14.66
C THR A 350 -13.25 -7.89 -13.69
N ILE A 351 -12.81 -7.33 -12.56
CA ILE A 351 -13.68 -6.71 -11.57
C ILE A 351 -14.38 -5.48 -12.17
N LEU A 352 -13.64 -4.57 -12.82
CA LEU A 352 -14.21 -3.38 -13.48
C LEU A 352 -15.24 -3.77 -14.56
N GLY A 353 -14.95 -4.84 -15.34
CA GLY A 353 -15.90 -5.36 -16.31
C GLY A 353 -17.20 -5.87 -15.67
N ALA A 354 -17.11 -6.56 -14.53
CA ALA A 354 -18.28 -7.02 -13.78
C ALA A 354 -19.10 -5.84 -13.18
N LEU A 355 -18.42 -4.81 -12.66
CA LEU A 355 -19.07 -3.59 -12.17
C LEU A 355 -19.84 -2.89 -13.29
N SER A 356 -19.20 -2.66 -14.44
CA SER A 356 -19.82 -2.03 -15.60
C SER A 356 -21.02 -2.84 -16.12
N ALA A 357 -20.93 -4.18 -16.13
CA ALA A 357 -22.03 -5.04 -16.56
C ALA A 357 -23.23 -4.95 -15.61
N ARG A 358 -22.99 -4.88 -14.30
CA ARG A 358 -24.02 -4.68 -13.27
C ARG A 358 -24.77 -3.35 -13.50
N ASP A 359 -24.05 -2.27 -13.73
CA ASP A 359 -24.64 -0.93 -13.93
C ASP A 359 -25.43 -0.83 -15.23
N LEU A 360 -25.07 -1.57 -16.25
CA LEU A 360 -25.80 -1.67 -17.51
C LEU A 360 -26.97 -2.67 -17.48
N GLY A 361 -27.19 -3.39 -16.36
CA GLY A 361 -28.20 -4.42 -16.23
C GLY A 361 -27.95 -5.65 -17.14
N VAL A 362 -26.69 -5.88 -17.55
CA VAL A 362 -26.29 -7.02 -18.35
C VAL A 362 -25.81 -8.12 -17.40
N GLU A 363 -26.49 -9.28 -17.37
CA GLU A 363 -25.96 -10.42 -16.64
C GLU A 363 -24.58 -10.80 -17.19
N ALA A 364 -23.59 -10.90 -16.32
CA ALA A 364 -22.23 -11.27 -16.72
C ALA A 364 -22.24 -12.68 -17.33
N ALA A 365 -22.11 -12.77 -18.64
CA ALA A 365 -22.07 -14.04 -19.39
C ALA A 365 -20.75 -14.82 -19.19
N CYS A 366 -20.05 -14.63 -18.09
CA CYS A 366 -18.75 -15.26 -17.78
C CYS A 366 -18.70 -15.85 -16.38
N SER A 367 -19.52 -16.86 -16.12
CA SER A 367 -19.36 -17.72 -14.92
C SER A 367 -18.86 -19.14 -15.26
N SER A 368 -18.13 -19.32 -16.35
CA SER A 368 -17.54 -20.63 -16.69
C SER A 368 -16.35 -20.48 -17.66
N ILE A 369 -15.20 -20.10 -17.13
CA ILE A 369 -13.90 -20.54 -17.69
C ILE A 369 -13.00 -20.90 -16.52
#